data_43320fba7e9aebe900a8e11b1aa3d452
#
_entry.id   43320fba7e9aebe900a8e11b1aa3d452
#
_cell.length_a   1.000
_cell.length_b   1.000
_cell.length_c   1.000
_cell.angle_alpha   90.00
_cell.angle_beta   90.00
_cell.angle_gamma   90.00
#
_symmetry.space_group_name_H-M   'P 1'
#
loop_
_entity.id
_entity.type
_entity.pdbx_description
1 polymer ?
#
loop_
_entity_poly.entity_id
_entity_poly.type
_entity_poly.pdbx_seq_one_letter_code
_entity_poly.pdbx_strand_id
1 'polypeptide(L)'
;MLNRIYRSKYNLQFDHVSHTSNDDTITVAVSLYNYEKEILDCLESIKNQTYRNLSLMIVDDCSQKDNSLERAILWTKRNSERFVRATVVRHEFNQGLAQARNTAFAASDTRALFIMDADNMIYPRAIEVLAPWVLDEGYAAAYTQLEFFGDVSGLGYADYWSPDFFRENNYVDAMALISTSAWQTVRGYTHMEGGWEDYDFWCKFVDSGLDAIFIPQILCRYRVHGTSMLRTDTVNNHNDLIVEMRMRHPWLAVGS
;
A
#
# COMPACT_ATOMS: atom_id res chain seq x y z
N MET A 1 14.15 -7.38 20.64
CA MET A 1 12.81 -7.99 20.66
C MET A 1 12.61 -8.70 19.33
N LEU A 2 12.29 -9.99 19.33
CA LEU A 2 12.03 -10.77 18.12
C LEU A 2 10.79 -10.21 17.44
N ASN A 3 10.94 -9.65 16.23
CA ASN A 3 9.83 -9.31 15.36
C ASN A 3 8.98 -10.56 15.18
N ARG A 4 7.84 -10.62 15.85
CA ARG A 4 6.82 -11.62 15.55
C ARG A 4 6.29 -11.29 14.16
N ILE A 5 6.69 -12.09 13.16
CA ILE A 5 5.92 -12.18 11.93
C ILE A 5 4.60 -12.81 12.37
N TYR A 6 3.63 -11.96 12.67
CA TYR A 6 2.29 -12.44 13.00
C TYR A 6 1.75 -13.10 11.73
N ARG A 7 1.51 -14.40 11.78
CA ARG A 7 0.60 -15.01 10.81
C ARG A 7 -0.74 -14.33 11.02
N SER A 8 -1.13 -13.50 10.05
CA SER A 8 -2.42 -12.84 10.07
C SER A 8 -3.51 -13.89 10.19
N LYS A 9 -4.42 -13.68 11.12
CA LYS A 9 -5.63 -14.47 11.22
C LYS A 9 -6.68 -13.82 10.35
N TYR A 10 -7.02 -14.46 9.26
CA TYR A 10 -8.04 -13.98 8.34
C TYR A 10 -8.89 -15.12 7.78
N ASN A 11 -10.08 -14.79 7.35
CA ASN A 11 -11.01 -15.67 6.69
C ASN A 11 -11.16 -15.26 5.22
N LEU A 12 -11.16 -16.23 4.33
CA LEU A 12 -11.44 -16.05 2.91
C LEU A 12 -12.91 -15.68 2.72
N GLN A 13 -13.19 -14.55 2.07
CA GLN A 13 -14.53 -14.06 1.78
C GLN A 13 -14.92 -14.33 0.32
N PHE A 14 -13.94 -14.22 -0.59
CA PHE A 14 -14.12 -14.48 -2.01
C PHE A 14 -12.78 -14.86 -2.64
N ASP A 15 -12.78 -15.79 -3.57
CA ASP A 15 -11.63 -16.12 -4.41
C ASP A 15 -12.10 -16.61 -5.77
N HIS A 16 -11.51 -16.06 -6.82
CA HIS A 16 -11.76 -16.45 -8.20
C HIS A 16 -10.46 -16.42 -8.99
N VAL A 17 -10.17 -17.49 -9.69
CA VAL A 17 -9.01 -17.64 -10.56
C VAL A 17 -9.49 -17.72 -11.99
N SER A 18 -9.22 -16.70 -12.80
CA SER A 18 -9.57 -16.67 -14.22
C SER A 18 -8.45 -17.27 -15.08
N HIS A 19 -7.19 -17.02 -14.70
CA HIS A 19 -6.00 -17.48 -15.42
C HIS A 19 -4.88 -17.86 -14.46
N THR A 20 -3.92 -18.65 -14.92
CA THR A 20 -2.70 -18.93 -14.15
C THR A 20 -1.82 -17.69 -14.12
N SER A 21 -1.35 -17.33 -12.92
CA SER A 21 -0.34 -16.27 -12.75
C SER A 21 0.97 -16.66 -13.42
N ASN A 22 1.72 -15.67 -13.88
CA ASN A 22 3.06 -15.81 -14.44
C ASN A 22 3.99 -14.75 -13.84
N ASP A 23 5.25 -14.75 -14.26
CA ASP A 23 6.28 -13.85 -13.69
C ASP A 23 5.98 -12.36 -13.89
N ASP A 24 5.15 -12.00 -14.87
CA ASP A 24 4.72 -10.62 -15.13
C ASP A 24 3.42 -10.26 -14.39
N THR A 25 2.81 -11.21 -13.66
CA THR A 25 1.60 -10.91 -12.90
C THR A 25 1.92 -10.01 -11.72
N ILE A 26 1.20 -8.89 -11.61
CA ILE A 26 1.28 -7.95 -10.49
C ILE A 26 -0.01 -8.03 -9.68
N THR A 27 0.11 -8.10 -8.36
CA THR A 27 -1.05 -7.98 -7.47
C THR A 27 -1.24 -6.52 -7.08
N VAL A 28 -2.44 -5.97 -7.29
CA VAL A 28 -2.85 -4.73 -6.63
C VAL A 28 -3.50 -5.09 -5.30
N ALA A 29 -2.90 -4.62 -4.22
CA ALA A 29 -3.28 -4.93 -2.84
C ALA A 29 -4.00 -3.73 -2.21
N VAL A 30 -5.27 -3.91 -1.87
CA VAL A 30 -6.10 -2.85 -1.27
C VAL A 30 -6.31 -3.15 0.20
N SER A 31 -5.90 -2.21 1.07
CA SER A 31 -6.21 -2.23 2.51
C SER A 31 -7.55 -1.53 2.75
N LEU A 32 -8.52 -2.25 3.30
CA LEU A 32 -9.89 -1.78 3.51
C LEU A 32 -10.24 -1.74 5.00
N TYR A 33 -10.70 -0.58 5.50
CA TYR A 33 -11.26 -0.45 6.83
C TYR A 33 -12.26 0.70 6.93
N ASN A 34 -13.57 0.40 6.84
CA ASN A 34 -14.67 1.36 6.94
C ASN A 34 -14.63 2.50 5.88
N TYR A 35 -14.50 2.13 4.58
CA TYR A 35 -14.49 3.04 3.43
C TYR A 35 -15.62 2.71 2.45
N GLU A 36 -16.85 2.62 2.95
CA GLU A 36 -18.02 2.25 2.12
C GLU A 36 -18.24 3.18 0.93
N LYS A 37 -17.96 4.47 1.09
CA LYS A 37 -18.21 5.48 0.04
C LYS A 37 -17.13 5.45 -1.04
N GLU A 38 -15.88 5.25 -0.62
CA GLU A 38 -14.69 5.45 -1.46
C GLU A 38 -14.25 4.17 -2.19
N ILE A 39 -14.49 2.99 -1.58
CA ILE A 39 -13.97 1.71 -2.08
C ILE A 39 -14.31 1.44 -3.55
N LEU A 40 -15.48 1.85 -4.03
CA LEU A 40 -15.85 1.60 -5.42
C LEU A 40 -15.05 2.46 -6.41
N ASP A 41 -14.73 3.70 -6.06
CA ASP A 41 -13.86 4.56 -6.89
C ASP A 41 -12.46 3.95 -6.99
N CYS A 42 -11.93 3.49 -5.87
CA CYS A 42 -10.66 2.78 -5.79
C CYS A 42 -10.66 1.56 -6.75
N LEU A 43 -11.61 0.65 -6.59
CA LEU A 43 -11.70 -0.59 -7.37
C LEU A 43 -11.94 -0.32 -8.88
N GLU A 44 -12.74 0.67 -9.24
CA GLU A 44 -12.91 1.07 -10.64
C GLU A 44 -11.60 1.62 -11.23
N SER A 45 -10.79 2.36 -10.46
CA SER A 45 -9.49 2.83 -10.93
C SER A 45 -8.50 1.68 -11.21
N ILE A 46 -8.55 0.62 -10.41
CA ILE A 46 -7.76 -0.60 -10.62
C ILE A 46 -8.25 -1.39 -11.83
N LYS A 47 -9.56 -1.56 -11.98
CA LYS A 47 -10.16 -2.24 -13.14
C LYS A 47 -9.77 -1.59 -14.47
N ASN A 48 -9.67 -0.26 -14.47
CA ASN A 48 -9.37 0.53 -15.67
C ASN A 48 -7.87 0.62 -16.00
N GLN A 49 -6.99 -0.11 -15.31
CA GLN A 49 -5.58 -0.15 -15.64
C GLN A 49 -5.34 -0.74 -17.04
N THR A 50 -4.43 -0.12 -17.79
CA THR A 50 -4.00 -0.59 -19.13
C THR A 50 -3.16 -1.86 -19.03
N TYR A 51 -2.43 -2.05 -17.95
CA TYR A 51 -1.74 -3.30 -17.64
C TYR A 51 -2.74 -4.43 -17.42
N ARG A 52 -2.65 -5.49 -18.22
CA ARG A 52 -3.68 -6.54 -18.25
C ARG A 52 -3.45 -7.67 -17.26
N ASN A 53 -2.20 -7.97 -16.97
CA ASN A 53 -1.79 -9.13 -16.17
C ASN A 53 -1.83 -8.80 -14.66
N LEU A 54 -3.04 -8.49 -14.15
CA LEU A 54 -3.28 -8.07 -12.78
C LEU A 54 -4.02 -9.12 -11.98
N SER A 55 -3.57 -9.34 -10.74
CA SER A 55 -4.36 -9.92 -9.66
C SER A 55 -4.86 -8.82 -8.72
N LEU A 56 -6.01 -9.02 -8.12
CA LEU A 56 -6.60 -8.14 -7.10
C LEU A 56 -6.62 -8.85 -5.75
N MET A 57 -6.07 -8.22 -4.72
CA MET A 57 -6.14 -8.67 -3.34
C MET A 57 -6.75 -7.57 -2.46
N ILE A 58 -7.92 -7.80 -1.88
CA ILE A 58 -8.54 -6.89 -0.91
C ILE A 58 -8.42 -7.52 0.47
N VAL A 59 -7.82 -6.78 1.40
CA VAL A 59 -7.70 -7.17 2.81
C VAL A 59 -8.56 -6.24 3.64
N ASP A 60 -9.72 -6.74 4.08
CA ASP A 60 -10.58 -6.04 5.03
C ASP A 60 -10.07 -6.25 6.45
N ASP A 61 -9.69 -5.17 7.10
CA ASP A 61 -9.19 -5.18 8.47
C ASP A 61 -10.32 -5.13 9.52
N CYS A 62 -11.30 -6.02 9.32
CA CYS A 62 -12.46 -6.16 10.20
C CYS A 62 -13.37 -4.91 10.23
N SER A 63 -13.78 -4.39 9.07
CA SER A 63 -14.76 -3.30 8.97
C SER A 63 -16.07 -3.66 9.67
N GLN A 64 -16.54 -2.77 10.57
CA GLN A 64 -17.73 -2.99 11.40
C GLN A 64 -18.68 -1.78 11.43
N LYS A 65 -18.23 -0.61 10.94
CA LYS A 65 -18.99 0.64 11.05
C LYS A 65 -19.86 0.93 9.82
N ASP A 66 -19.60 0.21 8.71
CA ASP A 66 -20.27 0.41 7.43
C ASP A 66 -20.32 -0.88 6.60
N ASN A 67 -20.82 -0.80 5.36
CA ASN A 67 -20.96 -1.96 4.47
C ASN A 67 -19.81 -2.08 3.45
N SER A 68 -18.63 -1.53 3.75
CA SER A 68 -17.49 -1.50 2.82
C SER A 68 -17.08 -2.90 2.35
N LEU A 69 -17.00 -3.87 3.24
CA LEU A 69 -16.66 -5.25 2.89
C LEU A 69 -17.70 -5.87 1.92
N GLU A 70 -18.98 -5.72 2.21
CA GLU A 70 -20.05 -6.27 1.35
C GLU A 70 -19.99 -5.66 -0.05
N ARG A 71 -19.80 -4.33 -0.14
CA ARG A 71 -19.65 -3.63 -1.43
C ARG A 71 -18.43 -4.12 -2.20
N ALA A 72 -17.30 -4.29 -1.51
CA ALA A 72 -16.08 -4.83 -2.12
C ALA A 72 -16.29 -6.26 -2.66
N ILE A 73 -16.92 -7.14 -1.88
CA ILE A 73 -17.24 -8.52 -2.31
C ILE A 73 -18.15 -8.51 -3.54
N LEU A 74 -19.24 -7.75 -3.50
CA LEU A 74 -20.21 -7.68 -4.60
C LEU A 74 -19.59 -7.14 -5.88
N TRP A 75 -18.76 -6.09 -5.77
CA TRP A 75 -18.05 -5.53 -6.90
C TRP A 75 -17.03 -6.53 -7.46
N THR A 76 -16.23 -7.17 -6.61
CA THR A 76 -15.22 -8.14 -7.01
C THR A 76 -15.86 -9.33 -7.73
N LYS A 77 -16.96 -9.88 -7.23
CA LYS A 77 -17.71 -10.96 -7.90
C LYS A 77 -18.14 -10.59 -9.32
N ARG A 78 -18.58 -9.35 -9.54
CA ARG A 78 -19.04 -8.88 -10.86
C ARG A 78 -17.91 -8.62 -11.86
N ASN A 79 -16.70 -8.37 -11.35
CA ASN A 79 -15.56 -7.94 -12.15
C ASN A 79 -14.37 -8.91 -12.10
N SER A 80 -14.53 -10.10 -11.50
CA SER A 80 -13.43 -11.06 -11.28
C SER A 80 -12.70 -11.46 -12.56
N GLU A 81 -13.43 -11.62 -13.67
CA GLU A 81 -12.87 -11.97 -14.99
C GLU A 81 -11.88 -10.94 -15.56
N ARG A 82 -11.85 -9.72 -15.01
CA ARG A 82 -10.86 -8.70 -15.37
C ARG A 82 -9.45 -9.07 -14.87
N PHE A 83 -9.35 -9.88 -13.84
CA PHE A 83 -8.12 -10.18 -13.11
C PHE A 83 -7.66 -11.62 -13.36
N VAL A 84 -6.36 -11.85 -13.27
CA VAL A 84 -5.78 -13.19 -13.24
C VAL A 84 -6.34 -13.96 -12.04
N ARG A 85 -6.34 -13.32 -10.88
CA ARG A 85 -7.00 -13.79 -9.66
C ARG A 85 -7.60 -12.60 -8.92
N ALA A 86 -8.78 -12.78 -8.34
CA ALA A 86 -9.45 -11.78 -7.50
C ALA A 86 -9.79 -12.40 -6.15
N THR A 87 -9.21 -11.86 -5.08
CA THR A 87 -9.33 -12.42 -3.72
C THR A 87 -9.78 -11.33 -2.75
N VAL A 88 -10.71 -11.66 -1.88
CA VAL A 88 -11.11 -10.83 -0.74
C VAL A 88 -10.92 -11.64 0.53
N VAL A 89 -10.14 -11.14 1.47
CA VAL A 89 -9.95 -11.72 2.79
C VAL A 89 -10.39 -10.73 3.87
N ARG A 90 -10.79 -11.23 5.02
CA ARG A 90 -11.17 -10.43 6.18
C ARG A 90 -10.39 -10.87 7.41
N HIS A 91 -9.75 -9.97 8.10
CA HIS A 91 -9.15 -10.23 9.41
C HIS A 91 -10.22 -10.61 10.45
N GLU A 92 -9.90 -11.52 11.37
CA GLU A 92 -10.81 -11.91 12.46
C GLU A 92 -11.10 -10.77 13.44
N PHE A 93 -10.16 -9.84 13.57
CA PHE A 93 -10.25 -8.61 14.36
C PHE A 93 -9.40 -7.54 13.70
N ASN A 94 -9.57 -6.27 14.04
CA ASN A 94 -8.73 -5.19 13.52
C ASN A 94 -7.28 -5.38 13.97
N GLN A 95 -6.36 -5.46 13.01
CA GLN A 95 -4.93 -5.70 13.21
C GLN A 95 -4.07 -4.50 12.78
N GLY A 96 -4.68 -3.47 12.24
CA GLY A 96 -4.04 -2.26 11.76
C GLY A 96 -3.56 -2.32 10.32
N LEU A 97 -3.34 -1.13 9.74
CA LEU A 97 -3.00 -0.94 8.32
C LEU A 97 -1.71 -1.69 7.92
N ALA A 98 -0.67 -1.61 8.74
CA ALA A 98 0.58 -2.34 8.51
C ALA A 98 0.35 -3.85 8.36
N GLN A 99 -0.53 -4.42 9.19
CA GLN A 99 -0.82 -5.85 9.14
C GLN A 99 -1.71 -6.21 7.92
N ALA A 100 -2.62 -5.32 7.49
CA ALA A 100 -3.39 -5.52 6.26
C ALA A 100 -2.46 -5.60 5.05
N ARG A 101 -1.49 -4.69 4.92
CA ARG A 101 -0.46 -4.71 3.88
C ARG A 101 0.40 -5.98 3.95
N ASN A 102 0.84 -6.39 5.15
CA ASN A 102 1.60 -7.64 5.33
C ASN A 102 0.79 -8.88 4.96
N THR A 103 -0.50 -8.90 5.25
CA THR A 103 -1.39 -10.00 4.87
C THR A 103 -1.48 -10.12 3.34
N ALA A 104 -1.59 -8.99 2.64
CA ALA A 104 -1.62 -8.99 1.18
C ALA A 104 -0.35 -9.59 0.57
N PHE A 105 0.83 -9.19 1.06
CA PHE A 105 2.11 -9.77 0.61
C PHE A 105 2.21 -11.27 0.91
N ALA A 106 1.86 -11.68 2.14
CA ALA A 106 1.98 -13.07 2.58
C ALA A 106 0.98 -14.02 1.87
N ALA A 107 -0.17 -13.50 1.43
CA ALA A 107 -1.21 -14.26 0.74
C ALA A 107 -1.09 -14.21 -0.80
N SER A 108 -0.20 -13.38 -1.33
CA SER A 108 0.05 -13.27 -2.77
C SER A 108 1.16 -14.20 -3.21
N ASP A 109 1.06 -14.68 -4.45
CA ASP A 109 2.06 -15.51 -5.14
C ASP A 109 2.83 -14.75 -6.24
N THR A 110 2.65 -13.43 -6.36
CA THR A 110 3.27 -12.61 -7.39
C THR A 110 4.61 -12.02 -6.95
N ARG A 111 5.47 -11.70 -7.93
CA ARG A 111 6.81 -11.12 -7.69
C ARG A 111 6.78 -9.69 -7.18
N ALA A 112 5.69 -8.96 -7.43
CA ALA A 112 5.52 -7.58 -6.99
C ALA A 112 4.06 -7.27 -6.66
N LEU A 113 3.88 -6.39 -5.67
CA LEU A 113 2.58 -5.86 -5.28
C LEU A 113 2.56 -4.33 -5.40
N PHE A 114 1.48 -3.80 -5.95
CA PHE A 114 1.16 -2.37 -5.85
C PHE A 114 0.27 -2.16 -4.64
N ILE A 115 0.74 -1.37 -3.67
CA ILE A 115 0.02 -1.09 -2.42
C ILE A 115 -0.93 0.07 -2.62
N MET A 116 -2.13 -0.06 -2.09
CA MET A 116 -3.19 0.92 -2.24
C MET A 116 -4.12 0.95 -1.03
N ASP A 117 -4.49 2.13 -0.57
CA ASP A 117 -5.52 2.31 0.44
C ASP A 117 -6.89 2.48 -0.23
N ALA A 118 -7.95 2.05 0.44
CA ALA A 118 -9.29 1.90 -0.14
C ALA A 118 -9.98 3.22 -0.53
N ASP A 119 -9.45 4.36 -0.12
CA ASP A 119 -9.94 5.71 -0.44
C ASP A 119 -9.19 6.39 -1.60
N ASN A 120 -8.06 5.82 -2.04
CA ASN A 120 -7.21 6.36 -3.08
C ASN A 120 -7.58 5.84 -4.48
N MET A 121 -6.98 6.43 -5.51
CA MET A 121 -7.19 6.04 -6.91
C MET A 121 -5.86 6.07 -7.67
N ILE A 122 -5.81 5.37 -8.82
CA ILE A 122 -4.67 5.40 -9.73
C ILE A 122 -5.12 5.71 -11.16
N TYR A 123 -4.27 6.45 -11.88
CA TYR A 123 -4.49 6.72 -13.31
C TYR A 123 -4.28 5.46 -14.15
N PRO A 124 -4.95 5.35 -15.32
CA PRO A 124 -5.00 4.09 -16.09
C PRO A 124 -3.65 3.46 -16.46
N ARG A 125 -2.58 4.24 -16.55
CA ARG A 125 -1.26 3.75 -16.93
C ARG A 125 -0.30 3.50 -15.76
N ALA A 126 -0.77 3.64 -14.52
CA ALA A 126 0.12 3.59 -13.35
C ALA A 126 0.94 2.28 -13.30
N ILE A 127 0.27 1.14 -13.34
CA ILE A 127 0.97 -0.15 -13.25
C ILE A 127 1.82 -0.43 -14.50
N GLU A 128 1.33 -0.08 -15.70
CA GLU A 128 2.07 -0.26 -16.95
C GLU A 128 3.41 0.49 -16.95
N VAL A 129 3.44 1.69 -16.38
CA VAL A 129 4.64 2.52 -16.30
C VAL A 129 5.62 2.03 -15.22
N LEU A 130 5.10 1.52 -14.10
CA LEU A 130 5.92 1.06 -12.98
C LEU A 130 6.48 -0.36 -13.16
N ALA A 131 5.74 -1.24 -13.82
CA ALA A 131 6.05 -2.67 -13.93
C ALA A 131 7.47 -2.97 -14.43
N PRO A 132 7.97 -2.38 -15.54
CA PRO A 132 9.30 -2.70 -16.05
C PRO A 132 10.42 -2.41 -15.06
N TRP A 133 10.30 -1.38 -14.25
CA TRP A 133 11.34 -0.99 -13.30
C TRP A 133 11.56 -2.02 -12.20
N VAL A 134 10.48 -2.65 -11.75
CA VAL A 134 10.56 -3.66 -10.67
C VAL A 134 10.76 -5.07 -11.23
N LEU A 135 10.07 -5.42 -12.33
CA LEU A 135 10.09 -6.78 -12.87
C LEU A 135 11.33 -7.07 -13.72
N ASP A 136 11.79 -6.08 -14.53
CA ASP A 136 12.85 -6.26 -15.52
C ASP A 136 14.17 -5.61 -15.06
N GLU A 137 14.11 -4.35 -14.58
CA GLU A 137 15.30 -3.60 -14.16
C GLU A 137 15.75 -3.93 -12.72
N GLY A 138 14.89 -4.59 -11.93
CA GLY A 138 15.26 -5.15 -10.63
C GLY A 138 15.29 -4.15 -9.47
N TYR A 139 14.71 -2.95 -9.60
CA TYR A 139 14.52 -2.05 -8.47
C TYR A 139 13.66 -2.70 -7.39
N ALA A 140 13.98 -2.44 -6.13
CA ALA A 140 13.22 -2.97 -4.99
C ALA A 140 11.80 -2.40 -4.93
N ALA A 141 11.63 -1.15 -5.38
CA ALA A 141 10.33 -0.51 -5.55
C ALA A 141 10.35 0.55 -6.66
N ALA A 142 9.18 0.89 -7.18
CA ALA A 142 8.96 2.02 -8.09
C ALA A 142 7.74 2.83 -7.63
N TYR A 143 7.87 4.15 -7.60
CA TYR A 143 6.83 5.06 -7.15
C TYR A 143 6.74 6.30 -8.05
N THR A 144 5.64 7.04 -7.93
CA THR A 144 5.36 8.19 -8.79
C THR A 144 5.03 9.43 -7.98
N GLN A 145 4.93 10.58 -8.66
CA GLN A 145 4.27 11.73 -8.09
C GLN A 145 2.77 11.45 -7.94
N LEU A 146 2.15 12.03 -6.94
CA LEU A 146 0.72 11.92 -6.70
C LEU A 146 0.01 13.27 -6.74
N GLU A 147 -1.28 13.22 -7.06
CA GLU A 147 -2.21 14.33 -6.98
C GLU A 147 -3.04 14.21 -5.70
N PHE A 148 -3.13 15.29 -4.93
CA PHE A 148 -4.13 15.40 -3.87
C PHE A 148 -5.48 15.76 -4.45
N PHE A 149 -6.54 15.12 -3.99
CA PHE A 149 -7.92 15.42 -4.37
C PHE A 149 -8.90 15.23 -3.18
N GLY A 150 -10.12 15.71 -3.31
CA GLY A 150 -11.10 15.73 -2.22
C GLY A 150 -11.17 17.11 -1.56
N ASP A 151 -10.96 17.20 -0.25
CA ASP A 151 -11.03 18.46 0.49
C ASP A 151 -9.90 19.43 0.13
N VAL A 152 -8.78 18.91 -0.37
CA VAL A 152 -7.61 19.70 -0.81
C VAL A 152 -7.18 19.19 -2.17
N SER A 153 -6.77 20.09 -3.06
CA SER A 153 -6.15 19.77 -4.35
C SER A 153 -4.71 20.25 -4.37
N GLY A 154 -3.83 19.49 -5.01
CA GLY A 154 -2.42 19.85 -5.12
C GLY A 154 -1.56 18.69 -5.60
N LEU A 155 -0.26 18.88 -5.54
CA LEU A 155 0.74 17.85 -5.82
C LEU A 155 1.34 17.34 -4.51
N GLY A 156 1.71 16.07 -4.50
CA GLY A 156 2.48 15.46 -3.43
C GLY A 156 3.94 15.93 -3.43
N TYR A 157 4.71 15.37 -2.52
CA TYR A 157 6.10 15.78 -2.24
C TYR A 157 7.13 14.75 -2.73
N ALA A 158 6.71 13.75 -3.53
CA ALA A 158 7.60 12.72 -4.05
C ALA A 158 8.72 13.33 -4.92
N ASP A 159 9.93 12.81 -4.74
CA ASP A 159 11.14 13.22 -5.46
C ASP A 159 12.01 11.98 -5.73
N TYR A 160 13.18 12.17 -6.39
CA TYR A 160 14.09 11.06 -6.63
C TYR A 160 14.51 10.36 -5.32
N TRP A 161 14.77 9.06 -5.42
CA TRP A 161 15.16 8.26 -4.25
C TRP A 161 16.48 8.77 -3.65
N SER A 162 16.41 9.21 -2.40
CA SER A 162 17.57 9.65 -1.65
C SER A 162 17.41 9.35 -0.16
N PRO A 163 18.33 8.60 0.46
CA PRO A 163 18.33 8.39 1.91
C PRO A 163 18.32 9.68 2.72
N ASP A 164 18.97 10.74 2.22
CA ASP A 164 19.05 12.02 2.94
C ASP A 164 17.70 12.72 3.07
N PHE A 165 16.79 12.54 2.12
CA PHE A 165 15.46 13.14 2.18
C PHE A 165 14.58 12.54 3.28
N PHE A 166 14.83 11.28 3.64
CA PHE A 166 14.12 10.64 4.75
C PHE A 166 14.57 11.11 6.13
N ARG A 167 15.69 11.85 6.24
CA ARG A 167 16.24 12.23 7.56
C ARG A 167 15.26 13.04 8.41
N GLU A 168 14.46 13.88 7.79
CA GLU A 168 13.55 14.80 8.49
C GLU A 168 12.07 14.45 8.28
N ASN A 169 11.72 13.87 7.12
CA ASN A 169 10.33 13.63 6.74
C ASN A 169 10.19 12.42 5.83
N ASN A 170 8.99 11.83 5.83
CA ASN A 170 8.58 10.94 4.76
C ASN A 170 8.18 11.77 3.52
N TYR A 171 8.71 11.40 2.36
CA TYR A 171 8.37 12.03 1.07
C TYR A 171 7.87 11.03 0.03
N VAL A 172 7.83 9.75 0.38
CA VAL A 172 7.34 8.66 -0.48
C VAL A 172 6.08 8.06 0.13
N ASP A 173 4.98 8.18 -0.59
CA ASP A 173 3.71 7.58 -0.19
C ASP A 173 3.74 6.04 -0.24
N ALA A 174 2.82 5.40 0.45
CA ALA A 174 2.67 3.94 0.42
C ALA A 174 2.26 3.41 -0.96
N MET A 175 1.60 4.23 -1.81
CA MET A 175 1.20 3.85 -3.17
C MET A 175 2.42 3.69 -4.08
N ALA A 176 2.99 2.51 -4.05
CA ALA A 176 4.18 2.12 -4.81
C ALA A 176 4.06 0.66 -5.27
N LEU A 177 4.75 0.33 -6.36
CA LEU A 177 4.99 -1.05 -6.77
C LEU A 177 6.23 -1.55 -6.03
N ILE A 178 6.08 -2.59 -5.23
CA ILE A 178 7.13 -3.11 -4.33
C ILE A 178 7.37 -4.57 -4.66
N SER A 179 8.64 -4.97 -4.83
CA SER A 179 8.98 -6.38 -5.03
C SER A 179 8.74 -7.18 -3.75
N THR A 180 8.21 -8.40 -3.90
CA THR A 180 7.98 -9.32 -2.77
C THR A 180 9.29 -9.66 -2.05
N SER A 181 10.41 -9.75 -2.77
CA SER A 181 11.73 -9.98 -2.19
C SER A 181 12.21 -8.82 -1.33
N ALA A 182 11.95 -7.56 -1.71
CA ALA A 182 12.27 -6.38 -0.90
C ALA A 182 11.44 -6.37 0.39
N TRP A 183 10.12 -6.61 0.29
CA TRP A 183 9.26 -6.74 1.46
C TRP A 183 9.77 -7.80 2.44
N GLN A 184 10.21 -8.96 1.94
CA GLN A 184 10.80 -10.02 2.76
C GLN A 184 12.11 -9.58 3.42
N THR A 185 12.99 -8.91 2.67
CA THR A 185 14.29 -8.41 3.15
C THR A 185 14.11 -7.47 4.33
N VAL A 186 13.18 -6.52 4.22
CA VAL A 186 12.89 -5.54 5.29
C VAL A 186 11.95 -6.11 6.38
N ARG A 187 11.52 -7.36 6.25
CA ARG A 187 10.61 -8.04 7.17
C ARG A 187 9.25 -7.36 7.30
N GLY A 188 8.76 -6.83 6.20
CA GLY A 188 7.42 -6.24 6.08
C GLY A 188 7.23 -4.91 6.78
N TYR A 189 5.97 -4.48 6.82
CA TYR A 189 5.54 -3.30 7.55
C TYR A 189 5.53 -3.54 9.05
N THR A 190 5.82 -2.52 9.85
CA THR A 190 5.69 -2.54 11.31
C THR A 190 4.44 -1.78 11.71
N HIS A 191 3.64 -2.34 12.59
CA HIS A 191 2.56 -1.59 13.22
C HIS A 191 3.16 -0.48 14.10
N MET A 192 2.70 0.74 13.86
CA MET A 192 3.06 1.92 14.65
C MET A 192 1.76 2.59 15.12
N GLU A 193 1.67 2.84 16.41
CA GLU A 193 0.49 3.50 16.97
C GLU A 193 0.43 4.94 16.47
N GLY A 194 -0.66 5.30 15.79
CA GLY A 194 -0.84 6.65 15.24
C GLY A 194 -0.32 6.87 13.81
N GLY A 195 0.20 5.85 13.13
CA GLY A 195 0.62 5.93 11.72
C GLY A 195 2.14 5.86 11.52
N TRP A 196 2.64 6.36 10.38
CA TRP A 196 4.04 6.32 9.94
C TRP A 196 4.60 4.92 9.63
N GLU A 197 3.76 3.91 9.48
CA GLU A 197 4.17 2.56 9.07
C GLU A 197 4.79 2.53 7.67
N ASP A 198 4.43 3.46 6.79
CA ASP A 198 5.04 3.67 5.48
C ASP A 198 6.42 4.34 5.62
N TYR A 199 6.56 5.34 6.50
CA TYR A 199 7.85 5.98 6.78
C TYR A 199 8.84 4.97 7.37
N ASP A 200 8.45 4.18 8.37
CA ASP A 200 9.27 3.08 8.90
C ASP A 200 9.66 2.09 7.79
N PHE A 201 8.72 1.75 6.91
CA PHE A 201 8.99 0.83 5.81
C PHE A 201 10.06 1.37 4.85
N TRP A 202 9.98 2.63 4.44
CA TRP A 202 10.98 3.25 3.58
C TRP A 202 12.33 3.44 4.29
N CYS A 203 12.32 3.76 5.57
CA CYS A 203 13.56 3.79 6.36
C CYS A 203 14.25 2.42 6.42
N LYS A 204 13.50 1.32 6.49
CA LYS A 204 14.07 -0.03 6.39
C LYS A 204 14.68 -0.33 5.03
N PHE A 205 14.15 0.24 3.94
CA PHE A 205 14.81 0.17 2.62
C PHE A 205 16.19 0.82 2.69
N VAL A 206 16.28 2.02 3.25
CA VAL A 206 17.56 2.72 3.46
C VAL A 206 18.52 1.88 4.32
N ASP A 207 18.05 1.37 5.45
CA ASP A 207 18.86 0.53 6.36
C ASP A 207 19.38 -0.76 5.69
N SER A 208 18.62 -1.27 4.72
CA SER A 208 18.94 -2.51 4.00
C SER A 208 19.73 -2.27 2.70
N GLY A 209 20.01 -1.02 2.35
CA GLY A 209 20.67 -0.65 1.09
C GLY A 209 19.85 -0.99 -0.15
N LEU A 210 18.53 -0.98 -0.03
CA LEU A 210 17.61 -1.21 -1.16
C LEU A 210 17.33 0.11 -1.88
N ASP A 211 17.32 0.04 -3.22
CA ASP A 211 17.01 1.19 -4.06
C ASP A 211 15.58 1.16 -4.57
N ALA A 212 14.95 2.33 -4.62
CA ALA A 212 13.69 2.54 -5.29
C ALA A 212 13.84 3.58 -6.41
N ILE A 213 12.96 3.54 -7.40
CA ILE A 213 12.98 4.50 -8.51
C ILE A 213 11.76 5.42 -8.48
N PHE A 214 12.02 6.71 -8.62
CA PHE A 214 10.99 7.73 -8.81
C PHE A 214 10.69 7.92 -10.30
N ILE A 215 9.43 7.81 -10.67
CA ILE A 215 8.95 8.12 -12.01
C ILE A 215 8.24 9.48 -11.95
N PRO A 216 8.77 10.52 -12.60
CA PRO A 216 8.27 11.89 -12.50
C PRO A 216 6.98 12.10 -13.32
N GLN A 217 6.00 11.28 -13.07
CA GLN A 217 4.65 11.33 -13.66
C GLN A 217 3.62 11.31 -12.54
N ILE A 218 2.50 11.99 -12.73
CA ILE A 218 1.37 11.96 -11.80
C ILE A 218 0.51 10.77 -12.19
N LEU A 219 0.66 9.66 -11.46
CA LEU A 219 -0.04 8.41 -11.75
C LEU A 219 -0.87 7.89 -10.58
N CYS A 220 -0.73 8.49 -9.39
CA CYS A 220 -1.48 8.18 -8.20
C CYS A 220 -2.29 9.39 -7.74
N ARG A 221 -3.44 9.13 -7.11
CA ARG A 221 -4.33 10.15 -6.56
C ARG A 221 -4.62 9.83 -5.11
N TYR A 222 -4.18 10.71 -4.23
CA TYR A 222 -4.37 10.60 -2.78
C TYR A 222 -5.58 11.42 -2.34
N ARG A 223 -6.58 10.77 -1.74
CA ARG A 223 -7.77 11.44 -1.24
C ARG A 223 -7.49 12.11 0.09
N VAL A 224 -7.74 13.42 0.14
CA VAL A 224 -7.67 14.20 1.38
C VAL A 224 -9.07 14.41 1.90
N HIS A 225 -9.34 13.95 3.13
CA HIS A 225 -10.62 14.16 3.82
C HIS A 225 -10.40 14.35 5.33
N GLY A 226 -11.39 14.95 6.00
CA GLY A 226 -11.28 15.36 7.41
C GLY A 226 -11.06 14.24 8.42
N THR A 227 -11.35 12.98 8.02
CA THR A 227 -11.19 11.77 8.86
C THR A 227 -9.98 10.93 8.50
N SER A 228 -9.07 11.41 7.62
CA SER A 228 -7.85 10.68 7.29
C SER A 228 -6.93 10.56 8.52
N MET A 229 -6.25 9.43 8.66
CA MET A 229 -5.37 9.11 9.81
C MET A 229 -4.30 10.19 10.03
N LEU A 230 -3.72 10.75 8.97
CA LEU A 230 -2.74 11.84 9.04
C LEU A 230 -3.26 13.10 9.78
N ARG A 231 -4.58 13.34 9.75
CA ARG A 231 -5.18 14.53 10.38
C ARG A 231 -5.71 14.29 11.80
N THR A 232 -5.84 13.04 12.21
CA THR A 232 -6.42 12.65 13.50
C THR A 232 -5.38 12.01 14.41
N ASP A 233 -4.99 10.79 14.10
CA ASP A 233 -4.18 9.98 14.99
C ASP A 233 -2.70 10.39 14.96
N THR A 234 -2.16 10.71 13.79
CA THR A 234 -0.76 11.12 13.63
C THR A 234 -0.45 12.44 14.34
N VAL A 235 -1.36 13.40 14.29
CA VAL A 235 -1.16 14.69 15.00
C VAL A 235 -1.13 14.49 16.51
N ASN A 236 -1.99 13.63 17.05
CA ASN A 236 -2.07 13.37 18.50
C ASN A 236 -0.87 12.59 19.03
N ASN A 237 -0.26 11.71 18.21
CA ASN A 237 0.84 10.83 18.60
C ASN A 237 2.21 11.29 18.06
N HIS A 238 2.31 12.49 17.51
CA HIS A 238 3.49 12.97 16.78
C HIS A 238 4.81 12.84 17.56
N ASN A 239 4.83 13.24 18.82
CA ASN A 239 6.06 13.17 19.65
C ASN A 239 6.49 11.72 19.94
N ASP A 240 5.54 10.84 20.18
CA ASP A 240 5.83 9.42 20.45
C ASP A 240 6.35 8.74 19.18
N LEU A 241 5.77 9.06 18.01
CA LEU A 241 6.24 8.60 16.72
C LEU A 241 7.68 9.05 16.42
N ILE A 242 8.03 10.32 16.70
CA ILE A 242 9.41 10.80 16.58
C ILE A 242 10.38 9.98 17.43
N VAL A 243 10.04 9.75 18.68
CA VAL A 243 10.88 8.96 19.59
C VAL A 243 11.04 7.53 19.08
N GLU A 244 9.95 6.89 18.70
CA GLU A 244 9.97 5.51 18.18
C GLU A 244 10.80 5.43 16.89
N MET A 245 10.60 6.32 15.93
CA MET A 245 11.35 6.34 14.67
C MET A 245 12.85 6.52 14.89
N ARG A 246 13.27 7.43 15.77
CA ARG A 246 14.69 7.61 16.11
C ARG A 246 15.30 6.39 16.81
N MET A 247 14.54 5.68 17.62
CA MET A 247 15.01 4.44 18.24
C MET A 247 15.18 3.32 17.21
N ARG A 248 14.33 3.26 16.19
CA ARG A 248 14.37 2.26 15.12
C ARG A 248 15.41 2.59 14.06
N HIS A 249 15.56 3.86 13.72
CA HIS A 249 16.43 4.40 12.67
C HIS A 249 17.27 5.55 13.24
N PRO A 250 18.39 5.27 13.95
CA PRO A 250 19.16 6.29 14.69
C PRO A 250 19.76 7.41 13.82
N TRP A 251 19.79 7.23 12.50
CA TRP A 251 20.27 8.23 11.54
C TRP A 251 19.24 9.32 11.21
N LEU A 252 17.97 9.17 11.64
CA LEU A 252 16.94 10.17 11.42
C LEU A 252 17.18 11.42 12.27
N ALA A 253 16.87 12.59 11.69
CA ALA A 253 16.88 13.90 12.33
C ALA A 253 15.46 14.46 12.59
N VAL A 254 14.42 13.64 12.37
CA VAL A 254 13.02 14.05 12.53
C VAL A 254 12.76 14.63 13.92
N GLY A 255 12.15 15.84 13.98
CA GLY A 255 11.85 16.56 15.23
C GLY A 255 13.08 17.14 15.95
N SER A 256 14.22 17.34 15.27
CA SER A 256 15.41 18.02 15.82
C SER A 256 15.37 19.53 15.61
#